data_270b8bcee9e4e90c7bb3729b67868ed4
#
_entry.id   270b8bcee9e4e90c7bb3729b67868ed4
#
_cell.length_a   1.000
_cell.length_b   1.000
_cell.length_c   1.000
_cell.angle_alpha   90.00
_cell.angle_beta   90.00
_cell.angle_gamma   90.00
#
_symmetry.space_group_name_H-M   'P 1'
#
loop_
_entity.id
_entity.type
_entity.pdbx_description
1 polymer ?
#
loop_
_entity_poly.entity_id
_entity_poly.type
_entity_poly.pdbx_seq_one_letter_code
_entity_poly.pdbx_strand_id
1 'polypeptide(L)' 'FEIGDPVRVIDGPFNTFSGTIKEINYEKQKMKVEVGILGRKTPVELDFSQVEIENK' A
#
# COMPACT_ATOMS: atom_id res chain seq x y z
N PHE A 1 -3.08 8.90 5.98
CA PHE A 1 -2.60 7.51 6.07
C PHE A 1 -1.87 7.29 7.38
N GLU A 2 -2.04 6.12 7.96
CA GLU A 2 -1.35 5.74 9.18
C GLU A 2 -0.80 4.33 9.04
N ILE A 3 0.26 4.04 9.77
CA ILE A 3 0.83 2.70 9.77
C ILE A 3 -0.19 1.74 10.37
N GLY A 4 -0.43 0.63 9.69
CA GLY A 4 -1.43 -0.35 10.09
C GLY A 4 -2.76 -0.21 9.38
N ASP A 5 -2.96 0.87 8.64
CA ASP A 5 -4.22 1.06 7.90
C ASP A 5 -4.30 0.11 6.71
N PRO A 6 -5.49 -0.42 6.44
CA PRO A 6 -5.69 -1.19 5.21
C PRO A 6 -5.79 -0.24 4.03
N VAL A 7 -5.10 -0.59 2.95
CA VAL A 7 -5.14 0.20 1.72
C VAL A 7 -5.29 -0.72 0.53
N ARG A 8 -5.77 -0.14 -0.57
CA ARG A 8 -5.85 -0.86 -1.83
C ARG A 8 -5.02 -0.11 -2.86
N VAL A 9 -4.25 -0.86 -3.63
CA VAL A 9 -3.46 -0.29 -4.72
C VAL A 9 -4.40 -0.02 -5.89
N ILE A 10 -4.40 1.22 -6.37
CA ILE A 10 -5.33 1.64 -7.42
C ILE A 10 -4.63 1.92 -8.74
N ASP A 11 -3.30 1.90 -8.75
CA ASP A 11 -2.55 2.20 -9.96
C ASP A 11 -1.25 1.41 -9.95
N GLY A 12 -0.70 1.16 -11.14
CA GLY A 12 0.56 0.47 -11.29
C GLY A 12 0.37 -1.04 -11.48
N PRO A 13 1.49 -1.78 -11.50
CA PRO A 13 1.44 -3.22 -11.76
C PRO A 13 0.74 -4.02 -10.67
N PHE A 14 0.57 -3.44 -9.49
CA PHE A 14 -0.08 -4.12 -8.36
C PHE A 14 -1.49 -3.63 -8.11
N ASN A 15 -2.13 -2.98 -9.09
CA ASN A 15 -3.48 -2.48 -8.89
C ASN A 15 -4.41 -3.64 -8.55
N THR A 16 -5.45 -3.33 -7.78
CA THR A 16 -6.44 -4.25 -7.23
C THR A 16 -5.95 -5.10 -6.07
N PHE A 17 -4.66 -5.10 -5.75
CA PHE A 17 -4.19 -5.76 -4.54
C PHE A 17 -4.48 -4.90 -3.32
N SER A 18 -4.75 -5.58 -2.22
CA SER A 18 -4.94 -4.91 -0.92
C SER A 18 -3.72 -5.20 -0.05
N GLY A 19 -3.44 -4.28 0.85
CA GLY A 19 -2.33 -4.47 1.76
C GLY A 19 -2.48 -3.61 3.00
N THR A 20 -1.44 -3.62 3.82
CA THR A 20 -1.41 -2.85 5.06
C THR A 20 -0.18 -1.95 5.02
N ILE A 21 -0.36 -0.70 5.43
CA ILE A 21 0.75 0.25 5.46
C ILE A 21 1.72 -0.18 6.55
N LYS A 22 2.98 -0.32 6.18
CA LYS A 22 4.05 -0.67 7.12
C LYS A 22 4.97 0.51 7.39
N GLU A 23 5.12 1.40 6.42
CA GLU A 23 6.01 2.54 6.56
C GLU A 23 5.50 3.68 5.70
N ILE A 24 5.67 4.91 6.16
CA ILE A 24 5.25 6.09 5.42
C ILE A 24 6.42 7.06 5.38
N ASN A 25 6.74 7.56 4.20
CA ASN A 25 7.75 8.59 4.02
C ASN A 25 7.06 9.85 3.50
N TYR A 26 6.81 10.78 4.41
CA TYR A 26 6.10 12.02 4.06
C TYR A 26 6.94 12.95 3.21
N GLU A 27 8.24 12.89 3.36
CA GLU A 27 9.12 13.75 2.56
C GLU A 27 9.05 13.40 1.07
N LYS A 28 9.06 12.14 0.77
CA LYS A 28 8.99 11.66 -0.61
C LYS A 28 7.58 11.36 -1.06
N GLN A 29 6.61 11.44 -0.16
CA GLN A 29 5.23 11.10 -0.42
C GLN A 29 5.08 9.67 -0.94
N LYS A 30 5.80 8.77 -0.29
CA LYS A 30 5.77 7.36 -0.62
C LYS A 30 5.50 6.55 0.63
N MET A 31 5.04 5.33 0.45
CA MET A 31 4.79 4.43 1.56
C MET A 31 5.12 3.02 1.18
N LYS A 32 5.47 2.23 2.18
CA LYS A 32 5.66 0.79 2.00
C LYS A 32 4.40 0.09 2.46
N VAL A 33 3.84 -0.69 1.57
CA VAL A 33 2.60 -1.42 1.82
C VAL A 33 2.92 -2.91 1.68
N GLU A 34 2.52 -3.69 2.68
CA GLU A 34 2.68 -5.13 2.62
C GLU A 34 1.46 -5.73 1.96
N VAL A 35 1.64 -6.28 0.76
CA VAL A 35 0.55 -6.89 0.00
C VAL A 35 0.71 -8.39 -0.01
N GLY A 36 -0.40 -9.11 -0.04
CA GLY A 36 -0.39 -10.56 -0.14
C GLY A 36 -0.38 -10.99 -1.59
N ILE A 37 0.72 -11.59 -2.02
CA ILE A 37 0.87 -12.10 -3.38
C ILE A 37 1.20 -13.57 -3.29
N LEU A 38 0.34 -14.39 -3.88
CA LEU A 38 0.54 -15.85 -3.93
C LEU A 38 0.81 -16.45 -2.55
N GLY A 39 0.08 -15.99 -1.54
CA GLY A 39 0.22 -16.49 -0.19
C GLY A 39 1.41 -15.94 0.57
N ARG A 40 2.11 -15.00 0.01
CA ARG A 40 3.26 -14.36 0.65
C ARG A 40 2.98 -12.88 0.86
N LYS A 41 3.50 -12.35 1.95
CA LYS A 41 3.41 -10.93 2.21
C LYS A 41 4.66 -10.27 1.66
N THR A 42 4.48 -9.38 0.70
CA THR A 42 5.58 -8.72 0.01
C THR A 42 5.47 -7.22 0.20
N PRO A 43 6.51 -6.57 0.73
CA PRO A 43 6.48 -5.12 0.85
C PRO A 43 6.73 -4.48 -0.52
N VAL A 44 5.92 -3.50 -0.88
CA VAL A 44 6.09 -2.74 -2.10
C VAL A 44 6.05 -1.26 -1.76
N GLU A 45 6.86 -0.47 -2.45
CA GLU A 45 6.88 0.97 -2.26
C GLU A 45 6.00 1.62 -3.31
N LEU A 46 5.07 2.45 -2.84
CA LEU A 46 4.08 3.08 -3.70
C LEU A 46 3.95 4.55 -3.35
N ASP A 47 3.57 5.35 -4.33
CA ASP A 47 3.26 6.75 -4.10
C ASP A 47 1.91 6.88 -3.41
N PHE A 48 1.71 7.99 -2.71
CA PHE A 48 0.44 8.25 -2.04
C PHE A 48 -0.73 8.23 -3.03
N SER A 49 -0.50 8.64 -4.27
CA SER A 49 -1.54 8.66 -5.29
C SER A 49 -1.87 7.29 -5.87
N GLN A 50 -1.05 6.29 -5.56
CA GLN A 50 -1.24 4.94 -6.10
C GLN A 50 -2.04 4.03 -5.19
N VAL A 51 -2.38 4.50 -4.01
CA VAL A 51 -3.13 3.72 -3.04
C VAL A 51 -4.23 4.57 -2.45
N GLU A 52 -5.25 3.90 -1.93
CA GLU A 52 -6.33 4.57 -1.21
C GLU A 52 -6.68 3.74 0.02
N ILE A 53 -7.24 4.40 1.02
CA ILE A 53 -7.69 3.70 2.22
C ILE A 53 -8.83 2.77 1.83
N GLU A 54 -8.71 1.52 2.21
CA GLU A 54 -9.75 0.54 1.97
C GLU A 54 -10.79 0.65 3.10
N ASN A 55 -11.89 1.26 2.78
CA ASN A 55 -12.98 1.45 3.73
C ASN A 55 -14.08 0.44 3.47
N LYS A 56 -14.57 -0.13 4.54
CA LYS A 56 -15.73 -1.00 4.43
C LYS A 56 -16.93 -0.36 5.06
#